data_9b974fd3ddcd9ebf7cc947b8daf240d9
#
_entry.id   9b974fd3ddcd9ebf7cc947b8daf240d9
#
_cell.length_a   1.000
_cell.length_b   1.000
_cell.length_c   1.000
_cell.angle_alpha   90.00
_cell.angle_beta   90.00
_cell.angle_gamma   90.00
#
_symmetry.space_group_name_H-M   'P 1'
#
loop_
_entity.id
_entity.type
_entity.pdbx_description
1 polymer ?
#
loop_
_entity_poly.entity_id
_entity_poly.type
_entity_poly.pdbx_seq_one_letter_code
_entity_poly.pdbx_strand_id
1 'polypeptide(L)'
;MAEQNDPVRPEPSPQPEGGAPDARRILVVDDDETVRESLKDFLEFHDFCVTAVEGAAEALRLIAAGEFDLVISDLVMPKMDGIALIKAVRDAGKDVPLLVMTGFASIEYAVESMKAGATDFITKPLKFDHVMLIVNRVLETSALRRLAREREYYKDLSNSDGLTQIGNYRHFNHVLRLETDRQRRYGRPLTLLMIDIDDFKRTNDRFGHLIGDMVLIKIAALLRDEVRGFDFVARYGGDEFTVILPEVSEHAAQAVGRRILRTIALHEFSSPEYKDIGPITVTVGIASFPKDAAEAQELVAKADRAMYAGKSAGKNCLC
;
A
#
# COMPACT_ATOMS: atom_id res chain seq x y z
N MET A 1 -13.45 -41.56 -4.80
CA MET A 1 -14.32 -40.48 -5.30
C MET A 1 -14.44 -39.48 -4.16
N ALA A 2 -13.67 -38.40 -4.19
CA ALA A 2 -13.73 -37.29 -3.25
C ALA A 2 -14.00 -36.06 -4.08
N GLU A 3 -15.17 -35.46 -3.87
CA GLU A 3 -15.62 -34.23 -4.54
C GLU A 3 -14.76 -33.06 -4.09
N GLN A 4 -14.16 -32.41 -5.06
CA GLN A 4 -13.47 -31.13 -4.90
C GLN A 4 -14.53 -30.04 -4.66
N ASN A 5 -14.47 -29.43 -3.48
CA ASN A 5 -15.25 -28.25 -3.13
C ASN A 5 -14.50 -27.01 -3.65
N ASP A 6 -14.87 -26.53 -4.84
CA ASP A 6 -14.43 -25.23 -5.35
C ASP A 6 -15.08 -24.10 -4.51
N PRO A 7 -14.34 -23.02 -4.14
CA PRO A 7 -14.92 -21.89 -3.45
C PRO A 7 -15.87 -21.14 -4.38
N VAL A 8 -17.13 -21.10 -3.99
CA VAL A 8 -18.22 -20.36 -4.63
C VAL A 8 -17.81 -18.89 -4.79
N ARG A 9 -17.68 -18.42 -6.02
CA ARG A 9 -17.59 -16.98 -6.34
C ARG A 9 -18.90 -16.32 -5.91
N PRO A 10 -18.86 -15.17 -5.21
CA PRO A 10 -20.08 -14.41 -4.93
C PRO A 10 -20.71 -13.96 -6.25
N GLU A 11 -21.99 -14.19 -6.41
CA GLU A 11 -22.78 -13.70 -7.54
C GLU A 11 -22.76 -12.16 -7.58
N PRO A 12 -22.63 -11.53 -8.76
CA PRO A 12 -22.72 -10.08 -8.88
C PRO A 12 -24.12 -9.62 -8.50
N SER A 13 -24.19 -8.62 -7.64
CA SER A 13 -25.43 -7.96 -7.23
C SER A 13 -26.22 -7.45 -8.45
N PRO A 14 -27.56 -7.46 -8.44
CA PRO A 14 -28.38 -7.03 -9.56
C PRO A 14 -28.10 -5.56 -9.90
N GLN A 15 -27.67 -5.31 -11.14
CA GLN A 15 -27.51 -3.97 -11.69
C GLN A 15 -28.89 -3.35 -11.94
N PRO A 16 -29.13 -2.07 -11.62
CA PRO A 16 -30.36 -1.40 -12.03
C PRO A 16 -30.38 -1.25 -13.55
N GLU A 17 -31.48 -1.70 -14.16
CA GLU A 17 -31.73 -1.61 -15.58
C GLU A 17 -31.79 -0.13 -16.03
N GLY A 18 -30.92 0.32 -16.95
CA GLY A 18 -31.14 1.52 -17.75
C GLY A 18 -30.06 2.60 -17.81
N GLY A 19 -28.85 2.40 -17.30
CA GLY A 19 -27.73 3.35 -17.47
C GLY A 19 -26.67 2.86 -18.45
N ALA A 20 -26.04 3.75 -19.20
CA ALA A 20 -24.84 3.44 -19.97
C ALA A 20 -23.78 2.81 -19.04
N PRO A 21 -22.99 1.82 -19.45
CA PRO A 21 -22.10 1.06 -18.57
C PRO A 21 -21.00 1.88 -17.88
N ASP A 22 -20.94 3.20 -18.12
CA ASP A 22 -19.94 4.13 -17.60
C ASP A 22 -20.54 5.38 -16.93
N ALA A 23 -21.86 5.44 -16.71
CA ALA A 23 -22.53 6.60 -16.10
C ALA A 23 -22.21 6.67 -14.60
N ARG A 24 -21.68 7.83 -14.14
CA ARG A 24 -21.36 8.08 -12.74
C ARG A 24 -22.64 8.11 -11.89
N ARG A 25 -22.62 7.42 -10.76
CA ARG A 25 -23.79 7.23 -9.88
C ARG A 25 -23.81 8.26 -8.76
N ILE A 26 -24.87 9.05 -8.70
CA ILE A 26 -25.06 10.09 -7.68
C ILE A 26 -26.25 9.72 -6.81
N LEU A 27 -26.08 9.80 -5.49
CA LEU A 27 -27.17 9.69 -4.52
C LEU A 27 -27.57 11.09 -4.05
N VAL A 28 -28.84 11.46 -4.22
CA VAL A 28 -29.42 12.71 -3.73
C VAL A 28 -30.30 12.41 -2.51
N VAL A 29 -30.10 13.16 -1.43
CA VAL A 29 -30.81 13.01 -0.15
C VAL A 29 -31.37 14.37 0.27
N ASP A 30 -32.67 14.56 0.20
CA ASP A 30 -33.34 15.79 0.59
C ASP A 30 -34.80 15.45 0.99
N ASP A 31 -35.29 15.99 2.08
CA ASP A 31 -36.68 15.76 2.52
C ASP A 31 -37.70 16.59 1.73
N ASP A 32 -37.29 17.70 1.11
CA ASP A 32 -38.09 18.49 0.18
C ASP A 32 -38.17 17.80 -1.19
N GLU A 33 -39.35 17.29 -1.53
CA GLU A 33 -39.60 16.62 -2.82
C GLU A 33 -39.28 17.49 -4.01
N THR A 34 -39.60 18.81 -3.92
CA THR A 34 -39.38 19.74 -5.03
C THR A 34 -37.88 19.93 -5.33
N VAL A 35 -37.09 20.08 -4.28
CA VAL A 35 -35.63 20.21 -4.39
C VAL A 35 -35.03 18.90 -4.91
N ARG A 36 -35.45 17.79 -4.34
CA ARG A 36 -34.99 16.45 -4.66
C ARG A 36 -35.21 16.09 -6.13
N GLU A 37 -36.46 16.25 -6.62
CA GLU A 37 -36.79 15.94 -8.02
C GLU A 37 -36.12 16.93 -9.01
N SER A 38 -36.11 18.23 -8.70
CA SER A 38 -35.42 19.22 -9.56
C SER A 38 -33.94 18.94 -9.71
N LEU A 39 -33.27 18.53 -8.62
CA LEU A 39 -31.85 18.22 -8.66
C LEU A 39 -31.58 16.90 -9.40
N LYS A 40 -32.45 15.91 -9.22
CA LYS A 40 -32.40 14.64 -9.95
C LYS A 40 -32.53 14.87 -11.45
N ASP A 41 -33.61 15.54 -11.88
CA ASP A 41 -33.86 15.81 -13.31
C ASP A 41 -32.69 16.58 -13.95
N PHE A 42 -32.15 17.56 -13.23
CA PHE A 42 -31.02 18.33 -13.69
C PHE A 42 -29.76 17.47 -13.87
N LEU A 43 -29.43 16.60 -12.91
CA LEU A 43 -28.25 15.74 -13.01
C LEU A 43 -28.42 14.63 -14.05
N GLU A 44 -29.62 14.06 -14.18
CA GLU A 44 -29.94 13.08 -15.21
C GLU A 44 -29.85 13.67 -16.62
N PHE A 45 -30.26 14.92 -16.79
CA PHE A 45 -30.06 15.68 -18.04
C PHE A 45 -28.58 15.84 -18.45
N HIS A 46 -27.66 15.73 -17.48
CA HIS A 46 -26.19 15.78 -17.69
C HIS A 46 -25.55 14.39 -17.65
N ASP A 47 -26.28 13.36 -18.00
CA ASP A 47 -25.81 11.96 -18.14
C ASP A 47 -25.33 11.29 -16.85
N PHE A 48 -25.76 11.76 -15.66
CA PHE A 48 -25.54 11.05 -14.40
C PHE A 48 -26.65 10.04 -14.13
N CYS A 49 -26.28 8.92 -13.50
CA CYS A 49 -27.25 7.96 -12.98
C CYS A 49 -27.64 8.36 -11.54
N VAL A 50 -28.85 8.87 -11.34
CA VAL A 50 -29.26 9.45 -10.06
C VAL A 50 -30.22 8.54 -9.31
N THR A 51 -29.89 8.29 -8.05
CA THR A 51 -30.83 7.71 -7.08
C THR A 51 -31.22 8.81 -6.09
N ALA A 52 -32.51 9.04 -5.88
CA ALA A 52 -33.00 10.08 -4.99
C ALA A 52 -33.80 9.47 -3.83
N VAL A 53 -33.51 9.90 -2.59
CA VAL A 53 -34.16 9.41 -1.37
C VAL A 53 -34.56 10.56 -0.44
N GLU A 54 -35.60 10.34 0.36
CA GLU A 54 -36.13 11.36 1.27
C GLU A 54 -35.28 11.59 2.52
N GLY A 55 -34.49 10.61 2.94
CA GLY A 55 -33.79 10.75 4.22
C GLY A 55 -32.56 9.89 4.42
N ALA A 56 -31.77 10.28 5.42
CA ALA A 56 -30.48 9.72 5.73
C ALA A 56 -30.48 8.21 6.03
N ALA A 57 -31.54 7.67 6.66
CA ALA A 57 -31.59 6.25 7.00
C ALA A 57 -31.64 5.34 5.76
N GLU A 58 -32.34 5.77 4.72
CA GLU A 58 -32.41 5.06 3.44
C GLU A 58 -31.09 5.25 2.67
N ALA A 59 -30.53 6.46 2.67
CA ALA A 59 -29.23 6.76 2.09
C ALA A 59 -28.13 5.84 2.65
N LEU A 60 -28.06 5.65 3.97
CA LEU A 60 -27.09 4.75 4.61
C LEU A 60 -27.24 3.30 4.13
N ARG A 61 -28.47 2.80 3.99
CA ARG A 61 -28.71 1.44 3.48
C ARG A 61 -28.20 1.28 2.05
N LEU A 62 -28.45 2.27 1.19
CA LEU A 62 -28.00 2.25 -0.20
C LEU A 62 -26.49 2.37 -0.32
N ILE A 63 -25.85 3.25 0.46
CA ILE A 63 -24.39 3.41 0.51
C ILE A 63 -23.70 2.12 1.02
N ALA A 64 -24.34 1.41 1.95
CA ALA A 64 -23.82 0.13 2.43
C ALA A 64 -23.94 -0.98 1.37
N ALA A 65 -25.02 -1.01 0.61
CA ALA A 65 -25.35 -2.06 -0.37
C ALA A 65 -24.72 -1.84 -1.75
N GLY A 66 -24.35 -0.60 -2.10
CA GLY A 66 -23.83 -0.26 -3.43
C GLY A 66 -22.73 0.79 -3.42
N GLU A 67 -22.15 1.03 -4.61
CA GLU A 67 -21.14 2.08 -4.81
C GLU A 67 -21.81 3.29 -5.47
N PHE A 68 -21.54 4.47 -4.91
CA PHE A 68 -21.87 5.77 -5.47
C PHE A 68 -20.58 6.56 -5.68
N ASP A 69 -20.52 7.34 -6.76
CA ASP A 69 -19.40 8.23 -7.05
C ASP A 69 -19.51 9.55 -6.28
N LEU A 70 -20.72 9.92 -5.86
CA LEU A 70 -21.01 11.14 -5.12
C LEU A 70 -22.33 10.98 -4.33
N VAL A 71 -22.38 11.56 -3.13
CA VAL A 71 -23.59 11.76 -2.37
C VAL A 71 -23.82 13.26 -2.19
N ILE A 72 -25.02 13.74 -2.51
CA ILE A 72 -25.44 15.13 -2.28
C ILE A 72 -26.57 15.08 -1.25
N SER A 73 -26.38 15.68 -0.09
CA SER A 73 -27.33 15.60 1.02
C SER A 73 -27.74 16.98 1.51
N ASP A 74 -29.02 17.17 1.78
CA ASP A 74 -29.40 18.32 2.61
C ASP A 74 -28.77 18.21 4.00
N LEU A 75 -28.46 19.34 4.56
CA LEU A 75 -27.89 19.46 5.89
C LEU A 75 -28.97 19.33 6.96
N VAL A 76 -30.16 19.86 6.71
CA VAL A 76 -31.25 19.91 7.68
C VAL A 76 -32.38 18.98 7.23
N MET A 77 -32.41 17.80 7.82
CA MET A 77 -33.43 16.79 7.54
C MET A 77 -34.05 16.27 8.83
N PRO A 78 -35.32 15.80 8.82
CA PRO A 78 -35.97 15.16 9.97
C PRO A 78 -35.23 13.88 10.41
N LYS A 79 -35.26 13.60 11.71
CA LYS A 79 -34.71 12.38 12.36
C LYS A 79 -33.19 12.27 12.37
N MET A 80 -32.54 12.42 11.25
CA MET A 80 -31.08 12.37 11.10
C MET A 80 -30.64 13.46 10.12
N ASP A 81 -29.86 14.43 10.61
CA ASP A 81 -29.34 15.52 9.81
C ASP A 81 -28.16 15.09 8.91
N GLY A 82 -27.77 15.98 7.99
CA GLY A 82 -26.67 15.70 7.06
C GLY A 82 -25.32 15.49 7.75
N ILE A 83 -25.07 16.13 8.91
CA ILE A 83 -23.83 15.95 9.67
C ILE A 83 -23.77 14.54 10.27
N ALA A 84 -24.87 14.07 10.83
CA ALA A 84 -24.99 12.71 11.35
C ALA A 84 -24.83 11.66 10.24
N LEU A 85 -25.38 11.93 9.05
CA LEU A 85 -25.18 11.09 7.87
C LEU A 85 -23.70 10.99 7.48
N ILE A 86 -22.98 12.15 7.40
CA ILE A 86 -21.55 12.17 7.08
C ILE A 86 -20.75 11.32 8.08
N LYS A 87 -20.97 11.53 9.39
CA LYS A 87 -20.27 10.78 10.44
C LYS A 87 -20.52 9.27 10.29
N ALA A 88 -21.78 8.87 10.12
CA ALA A 88 -22.14 7.46 9.95
C ALA A 88 -21.48 6.81 8.73
N VAL A 89 -21.37 7.53 7.60
CA VAL A 89 -20.68 7.05 6.39
C VAL A 89 -19.19 6.90 6.63
N ARG A 90 -18.55 7.85 7.32
CA ARG A 90 -17.11 7.79 7.66
C ARG A 90 -16.81 6.71 8.69
N ASP A 91 -17.64 6.55 9.71
CA ASP A 91 -17.49 5.49 10.73
C ASP A 91 -17.64 4.08 10.11
N ALA A 92 -18.45 3.96 9.05
CA ALA A 92 -18.57 2.74 8.25
C ALA A 92 -17.37 2.49 7.30
N GLY A 93 -16.34 3.35 7.32
CA GLY A 93 -15.15 3.22 6.47
C GLY A 93 -15.38 3.50 4.99
N LYS A 94 -16.52 4.11 4.63
CA LYS A 94 -16.82 4.46 3.22
C LYS A 94 -16.19 5.80 2.84
N ASP A 95 -15.43 5.82 1.73
CA ASP A 95 -14.69 6.99 1.23
C ASP A 95 -15.41 7.69 0.06
N VAL A 96 -16.76 7.54 -0.02
CA VAL A 96 -17.56 8.24 -1.02
C VAL A 96 -17.52 9.74 -0.78
N PRO A 97 -17.33 10.60 -1.81
CA PRO A 97 -17.46 12.05 -1.67
C PRO A 97 -18.86 12.45 -1.21
N LEU A 98 -18.92 13.39 -0.26
CA LEU A 98 -20.17 13.92 0.29
C LEU A 98 -20.24 15.43 0.08
N LEU A 99 -21.21 15.90 -0.70
CA LEU A 99 -21.60 17.30 -0.81
C LEU A 99 -22.78 17.58 0.10
N VAL A 100 -22.74 18.68 0.84
CA VAL A 100 -23.88 19.11 1.65
C VAL A 100 -24.55 20.33 1.06
N MET A 101 -25.87 20.36 1.07
CA MET A 101 -26.66 21.53 0.70
C MET A 101 -27.04 22.30 1.97
N THR A 102 -26.81 23.61 2.01
CA THR A 102 -27.05 24.44 3.22
C THR A 102 -27.75 25.74 2.88
N GLY A 103 -28.63 26.20 3.77
CA GLY A 103 -29.28 27.52 3.62
C GLY A 103 -28.36 28.69 3.99
N PHE A 104 -28.75 29.89 3.61
CA PHE A 104 -27.98 31.14 3.71
C PHE A 104 -27.50 31.54 5.13
N ALA A 105 -28.05 30.96 6.20
CA ALA A 105 -27.79 31.41 7.58
C ALA A 105 -26.75 30.58 8.32
N SER A 106 -25.99 29.68 7.68
CA SER A 106 -25.26 28.65 8.40
C SER A 106 -23.83 28.38 7.94
N ILE A 107 -23.00 29.46 7.85
CA ILE A 107 -21.55 29.27 7.67
C ILE A 107 -20.99 28.35 8.77
N GLU A 108 -21.49 28.44 9.99
CA GLU A 108 -21.09 27.57 11.10
C GLU A 108 -21.36 26.10 10.82
N TYR A 109 -22.53 25.76 10.28
CA TYR A 109 -22.90 24.39 9.89
C TYR A 109 -22.09 23.89 8.68
N ALA A 110 -21.78 24.75 7.72
CA ALA A 110 -20.89 24.38 6.63
C ALA A 110 -19.49 24.02 7.14
N VAL A 111 -18.93 24.80 8.07
CA VAL A 111 -17.66 24.51 8.74
C VAL A 111 -17.72 23.21 9.55
N GLU A 112 -18.82 22.96 10.26
CA GLU A 112 -19.01 21.75 11.04
C GLU A 112 -19.13 20.52 10.14
N SER A 113 -19.85 20.60 9.02
CA SER A 113 -19.95 19.50 8.04
C SER A 113 -18.59 19.16 7.41
N MET A 114 -17.77 20.17 7.11
CA MET A 114 -16.38 19.97 6.62
C MET A 114 -15.52 19.26 7.67
N LYS A 115 -15.62 19.64 8.95
CA LYS A 115 -14.94 18.93 10.06
C LYS A 115 -15.43 17.51 10.25
N ALA A 116 -16.71 17.24 9.98
CA ALA A 116 -17.29 15.91 10.03
C ALA A 116 -16.87 15.01 8.85
N GLY A 117 -16.25 15.57 7.80
CA GLY A 117 -15.74 14.83 6.66
C GLY A 117 -16.53 15.03 5.37
N ALA A 118 -17.33 16.10 5.24
CA ALA A 118 -17.87 16.53 3.96
C ALA A 118 -16.72 16.89 3.00
N THR A 119 -16.94 16.66 1.71
CA THR A 119 -15.96 16.98 0.67
C THR A 119 -16.07 18.46 0.28
N ASP A 120 -17.30 18.98 0.21
CA ASP A 120 -17.60 20.37 -0.11
C ASP A 120 -19.07 20.69 0.27
N PHE A 121 -19.50 21.93 0.03
CA PHE A 121 -20.89 22.35 0.27
C PHE A 121 -21.46 23.19 -0.86
N ILE A 122 -22.79 23.21 -0.98
CA ILE A 122 -23.56 23.99 -1.93
C ILE A 122 -24.57 24.85 -1.15
N THR A 123 -24.69 26.13 -1.48
CA THR A 123 -25.65 27.02 -0.82
C THR A 123 -27.02 27.00 -1.51
N LYS A 124 -28.11 26.88 -0.74
CA LYS A 124 -29.47 27.10 -1.21
C LYS A 124 -29.76 28.62 -1.24
N PRO A 125 -30.48 29.19 -2.25
CA PRO A 125 -31.14 28.47 -3.34
C PRO A 125 -30.14 27.93 -4.37
N LEU A 126 -30.44 26.73 -4.89
CA LEU A 126 -29.55 26.03 -5.81
C LEU A 126 -29.45 26.78 -7.14
N LYS A 127 -28.23 27.19 -7.50
CA LYS A 127 -27.89 27.68 -8.83
C LYS A 127 -27.28 26.51 -9.61
N PHE A 128 -28.01 25.94 -10.54
CA PHE A 128 -27.64 24.71 -11.23
C PHE A 128 -26.28 24.77 -11.93
N ASP A 129 -25.90 25.92 -12.52
CA ASP A 129 -24.54 26.10 -13.07
C ASP A 129 -23.45 25.95 -12.01
N HIS A 130 -23.72 26.46 -10.79
CA HIS A 130 -22.77 26.34 -9.67
C HIS A 130 -22.76 24.91 -9.11
N VAL A 131 -23.91 24.24 -9.03
CA VAL A 131 -24.03 22.83 -8.66
C VAL A 131 -23.15 21.98 -9.57
N MET A 132 -23.27 22.16 -10.90
CA MET A 132 -22.53 21.40 -11.89
C MET A 132 -21.02 21.58 -11.78
N LEU A 133 -20.59 22.82 -11.53
CA LEU A 133 -19.17 23.14 -11.35
C LEU A 133 -18.59 22.42 -10.13
N ILE A 134 -19.32 22.41 -9.01
CA ILE A 134 -18.87 21.74 -7.78
C ILE A 134 -18.89 20.22 -7.96
N VAL A 135 -19.96 19.67 -8.53
CA VAL A 135 -20.10 18.21 -8.80
C VAL A 135 -18.93 17.73 -9.66
N ASN A 136 -18.64 18.39 -10.79
CA ASN A 136 -17.54 18.01 -11.65
C ASN A 136 -16.19 18.08 -10.93
N ARG A 137 -15.91 19.17 -10.21
CA ARG A 137 -14.66 19.33 -9.44
C ARG A 137 -14.47 18.20 -8.42
N VAL A 138 -15.52 17.84 -7.68
CA VAL A 138 -15.47 16.79 -6.66
C VAL A 138 -15.25 15.43 -7.30
N LEU A 139 -15.96 15.13 -8.38
CA LEU A 139 -15.81 13.86 -9.10
C LEU A 139 -14.42 13.72 -9.74
N GLU A 140 -13.88 14.76 -10.36
CA GLU A 140 -12.52 14.75 -10.91
C GLU A 140 -11.46 14.55 -9.83
N THR A 141 -11.56 15.30 -8.73
CA THR A 141 -10.62 15.18 -7.61
C THR A 141 -10.65 13.79 -7.00
N SER A 142 -11.84 13.21 -6.87
CA SER A 142 -12.02 11.85 -6.34
C SER A 142 -11.44 10.79 -7.29
N ALA A 143 -11.68 10.92 -8.59
CA ALA A 143 -11.11 10.04 -9.61
C ALA A 143 -9.57 10.08 -9.61
N LEU A 144 -8.98 11.28 -9.54
CA LEU A 144 -7.52 11.44 -9.46
C LEU A 144 -6.94 10.81 -8.18
N ARG A 145 -7.61 10.96 -7.03
CA ARG A 145 -7.20 10.32 -5.78
C ARG A 145 -7.26 8.79 -5.87
N ARG A 146 -8.30 8.24 -6.48
CA ARG A 146 -8.45 6.80 -6.70
C ARG A 146 -7.34 6.26 -7.60
N LEU A 147 -7.08 6.91 -8.73
CA LEU A 147 -5.98 6.55 -9.64
C LEU A 147 -4.59 6.64 -8.97
N ALA A 148 -4.37 7.66 -8.13
CA ALA A 148 -3.13 7.79 -7.38
C ALA A 148 -2.95 6.64 -6.38
N ARG A 149 -4.00 6.25 -5.64
CA ARG A 149 -3.99 5.11 -4.72
C ARG A 149 -3.77 3.77 -5.45
N GLU A 150 -4.44 3.56 -6.57
CA GLU A 150 -4.24 2.37 -7.39
C GLU A 150 -2.81 2.30 -7.92
N ARG A 151 -2.27 3.41 -8.41
CA ARG A 151 -0.89 3.49 -8.86
C ARG A 151 0.11 3.20 -7.74
N GLU A 152 -0.13 3.70 -6.54
CA GLU A 152 0.70 3.43 -5.36
C GLU A 152 0.62 1.97 -4.93
N TYR A 153 -0.58 1.40 -4.90
CA TYR A 153 -0.80 -0.03 -4.64
C TYR A 153 -0.06 -0.94 -5.65
N TYR A 154 -0.16 -0.66 -6.96
CA TYR A 154 0.59 -1.40 -7.99
C TYR A 154 2.10 -1.18 -7.90
N LYS A 155 2.52 0.01 -7.46
CA LYS A 155 3.93 0.31 -7.21
C LYS A 155 4.46 -0.50 -6.03
N ASP A 156 3.70 -0.61 -4.95
CA ASP A 156 4.08 -1.40 -3.78
C ASP A 156 4.11 -2.91 -4.10
N LEU A 157 3.14 -3.42 -4.82
CA LEU A 157 3.17 -4.79 -5.36
C LEU A 157 4.38 -5.03 -6.28
N SER A 158 4.81 -4.02 -7.04
CA SER A 158 5.99 -4.08 -7.92
C SER A 158 7.33 -3.92 -7.19
N ASN A 159 7.33 -3.49 -5.92
CA ASN A 159 8.53 -3.22 -5.14
C ASN A 159 8.92 -4.34 -4.17
N SER A 160 8.01 -5.27 -3.89
CA SER A 160 8.24 -6.40 -2.99
C SER A 160 8.59 -7.68 -3.75
N ASP A 161 9.38 -8.55 -3.13
CA ASP A 161 9.58 -9.93 -3.58
C ASP A 161 8.34 -10.78 -3.21
N GLY A 162 7.78 -11.48 -4.17
CA GLY A 162 6.53 -12.23 -4.01
C GLY A 162 6.58 -13.34 -2.96
N LEU A 163 7.75 -13.93 -2.71
CA LEU A 163 7.94 -14.99 -1.73
C LEU A 163 8.23 -14.45 -0.33
N THR A 164 9.21 -13.56 -0.21
CA THR A 164 9.76 -13.12 1.07
C THR A 164 9.15 -11.83 1.61
N GLN A 165 8.37 -11.10 0.81
CA GLN A 165 7.69 -9.85 1.17
C GLN A 165 8.61 -8.70 1.63
N ILE A 166 9.93 -8.82 1.40
CA ILE A 166 10.89 -7.72 1.52
C ILE A 166 11.09 -7.04 0.17
N GLY A 167 11.92 -6.01 0.08
CA GLY A 167 12.21 -5.35 -1.20
C GLY A 167 12.70 -6.34 -2.27
N ASN A 168 12.31 -6.13 -3.52
CA ASN A 168 12.85 -6.90 -4.64
C ASN A 168 14.08 -6.20 -5.26
N TYR A 169 14.72 -6.84 -6.24
CA TYR A 169 15.88 -6.32 -6.97
C TYR A 169 15.65 -4.92 -7.56
N ARG A 170 14.44 -4.65 -8.11
CA ARG A 170 14.11 -3.35 -8.69
C ARG A 170 14.05 -2.26 -7.62
N HIS A 171 13.39 -2.55 -6.51
CA HIS A 171 13.30 -1.62 -5.38
C HIS A 171 14.66 -1.37 -4.74
N PHE A 172 15.47 -2.42 -4.57
CA PHE A 172 16.84 -2.30 -4.11
C PHE A 172 17.66 -1.30 -4.94
N ASN A 173 17.68 -1.47 -6.27
CA ASN A 173 18.42 -0.57 -7.15
C ASN A 173 17.92 0.89 -7.11
N HIS A 174 16.61 1.07 -6.91
CA HIS A 174 16.03 2.40 -6.77
C HIS A 174 16.48 3.06 -5.46
N VAL A 175 16.32 2.37 -4.33
CA VAL A 175 16.69 2.86 -3.00
C VAL A 175 18.18 3.11 -2.91
N LEU A 176 19.02 2.19 -3.41
CA LEU A 176 20.46 2.34 -3.36
C LEU A 176 20.93 3.61 -4.09
N ARG A 177 20.39 3.89 -5.28
CA ARG A 177 20.70 5.13 -6.02
C ARG A 177 20.29 6.37 -5.23
N LEU A 178 19.08 6.40 -4.73
CA LEU A 178 18.57 7.53 -3.95
C LEU A 178 19.42 7.80 -2.71
N GLU A 179 19.78 6.75 -1.97
CA GLU A 179 20.59 6.88 -0.75
C GLU A 179 22.04 7.26 -1.09
N THR A 180 22.62 6.72 -2.16
CA THR A 180 23.98 7.13 -2.61
C THR A 180 24.01 8.62 -2.97
N ASP A 181 23.02 9.12 -3.73
CA ASP A 181 22.93 10.55 -4.09
C ASP A 181 22.71 11.43 -2.86
N ARG A 182 21.88 10.96 -1.93
CA ARG A 182 21.63 11.64 -0.65
C ARG A 182 22.90 11.74 0.19
N GLN A 183 23.61 10.62 0.38
CA GLN A 183 24.82 10.59 1.20
C GLN A 183 25.97 11.38 0.56
N ARG A 184 26.07 11.39 -0.78
CA ARG A 184 27.00 12.26 -1.52
C ARG A 184 26.76 13.74 -1.22
N ARG A 185 25.49 14.16 -1.17
CA ARG A 185 25.09 15.55 -0.89
C ARG A 185 25.42 15.97 0.54
N TYR A 186 25.20 15.08 1.51
CA TYR A 186 25.36 15.40 2.93
C TYR A 186 26.71 14.95 3.52
N GLY A 187 27.58 14.30 2.75
CA GLY A 187 28.88 13.82 3.21
C GLY A 187 28.79 12.73 4.29
N ARG A 188 27.70 11.95 4.32
CA ARG A 188 27.50 10.89 5.32
C ARG A 188 27.83 9.52 4.75
N PRO A 189 28.24 8.55 5.58
CA PRO A 189 28.54 7.21 5.11
C PRO A 189 27.27 6.45 4.73
N LEU A 190 27.39 5.50 3.79
CA LEU A 190 26.42 4.49 3.45
C LEU A 190 27.14 3.16 3.38
N THR A 191 26.60 2.11 3.99
CA THR A 191 27.17 0.77 3.87
C THR A 191 26.18 -0.19 3.25
N LEU A 192 26.64 -1.00 2.33
CA LEU A 192 25.89 -2.08 1.68
C LEU A 192 26.42 -3.42 2.19
N LEU A 193 25.50 -4.30 2.61
CA LEU A 193 25.77 -5.72 2.85
C LEU A 193 25.18 -6.52 1.68
N MET A 194 25.99 -7.38 1.07
CA MET A 194 25.59 -8.43 0.14
C MET A 194 25.65 -9.76 0.87
N ILE A 195 24.58 -10.53 0.86
CA ILE A 195 24.41 -11.72 1.69
C ILE A 195 23.94 -12.86 0.80
N ASP A 196 24.55 -14.02 0.93
CA ASP A 196 24.18 -15.22 0.19
C ASP A 196 24.13 -16.44 1.14
N ILE A 197 23.12 -17.28 0.96
CA ILE A 197 22.92 -18.49 1.78
C ILE A 197 23.94 -19.54 1.35
N ASP A 198 24.69 -20.02 2.30
CA ASP A 198 25.71 -21.04 2.06
C ASP A 198 25.08 -22.41 1.72
N ASP A 199 25.53 -23.01 0.62
CA ASP A 199 25.07 -24.34 0.17
C ASP A 199 23.56 -24.48 -0.03
N PHE A 200 22.83 -23.38 -0.36
CA PHE A 200 21.38 -23.37 -0.50
C PHE A 200 20.88 -24.41 -1.52
N LYS A 201 21.62 -24.60 -2.62
CA LYS A 201 21.29 -25.66 -3.59
C LYS A 201 21.25 -27.03 -2.94
N ARG A 202 22.20 -27.35 -2.06
CA ARG A 202 22.23 -28.63 -1.33
C ARG A 202 21.01 -28.78 -0.42
N THR A 203 20.53 -27.71 0.18
CA THR A 203 19.29 -27.70 0.97
C THR A 203 18.10 -28.05 0.08
N ASN A 204 17.96 -27.41 -1.09
CA ASN A 204 16.92 -27.72 -2.06
C ASN A 204 16.98 -29.15 -2.57
N ASP A 205 18.19 -29.62 -2.94
CA ASP A 205 18.39 -30.97 -3.46
C ASP A 205 18.05 -32.06 -2.42
N ARG A 206 18.25 -31.78 -1.12
CA ARG A 206 18.00 -32.71 -0.02
C ARG A 206 16.55 -32.70 0.47
N PHE A 207 15.93 -31.53 0.58
CA PHE A 207 14.65 -31.34 1.26
C PHE A 207 13.53 -30.84 0.36
N GLY A 208 13.83 -30.54 -0.91
CA GLY A 208 12.89 -30.00 -1.90
C GLY A 208 12.73 -28.49 -1.84
N HIS A 209 12.20 -27.91 -2.92
CA HIS A 209 12.05 -26.47 -3.10
C HIS A 209 11.12 -25.82 -2.08
N LEU A 210 10.07 -26.51 -1.61
CA LEU A 210 9.16 -25.97 -0.58
C LEU A 210 9.88 -25.66 0.74
N ILE A 211 10.83 -26.50 1.11
CA ILE A 211 11.67 -26.25 2.30
C ILE A 211 12.65 -25.12 2.04
N GLY A 212 13.22 -25.05 0.82
CA GLY A 212 14.04 -23.91 0.41
C GLY A 212 13.28 -22.58 0.49
N ASP A 213 12.05 -22.55 0.03
CA ASP A 213 11.19 -21.35 0.11
C ASP A 213 10.93 -20.95 1.58
N MET A 214 10.66 -21.90 2.45
CA MET A 214 10.52 -21.66 3.89
C MET A 214 11.80 -21.08 4.50
N VAL A 215 12.98 -21.59 4.13
CA VAL A 215 14.28 -21.04 4.56
C VAL A 215 14.46 -19.61 4.10
N LEU A 216 14.14 -19.29 2.83
CA LEU A 216 14.21 -17.94 2.27
C LEU A 216 13.29 -16.96 3.02
N ILE A 217 12.05 -17.35 3.27
CA ILE A 217 11.08 -16.55 4.03
C ILE A 217 11.60 -16.27 5.44
N LYS A 218 12.14 -17.30 6.10
CA LYS A 218 12.65 -17.15 7.46
C LYS A 218 13.88 -16.27 7.54
N ILE A 219 14.83 -16.43 6.62
CA ILE A 219 16.02 -15.58 6.53
C ILE A 219 15.61 -14.11 6.29
N ALA A 220 14.67 -13.87 5.38
CA ALA A 220 14.16 -12.51 5.15
C ALA A 220 13.57 -11.89 6.43
N ALA A 221 12.81 -12.65 7.21
CA ALA A 221 12.29 -12.20 8.49
C ALA A 221 13.41 -11.89 9.50
N LEU A 222 14.39 -12.80 9.65
CA LEU A 222 15.54 -12.60 10.53
C LEU A 222 16.35 -11.35 10.13
N LEU A 223 16.60 -11.15 8.84
CA LEU A 223 17.31 -9.95 8.35
C LEU A 223 16.56 -8.67 8.72
N ARG A 224 15.23 -8.66 8.56
CA ARG A 224 14.40 -7.50 8.88
C ARG A 224 14.39 -7.20 10.38
N ASP A 225 14.40 -8.22 11.24
CA ASP A 225 14.43 -8.05 12.69
C ASP A 225 15.81 -7.56 13.20
N GLU A 226 16.89 -7.82 12.44
CA GLU A 226 18.25 -7.42 12.79
C GLU A 226 18.63 -5.99 12.34
N VAL A 227 17.75 -5.30 11.61
CA VAL A 227 18.00 -3.96 11.10
C VAL A 227 16.99 -2.95 11.63
N ARG A 228 17.26 -1.66 11.48
CA ARG A 228 16.39 -0.58 11.95
C ARG A 228 15.29 -0.28 10.92
N GLY A 229 14.22 0.37 11.33
CA GLY A 229 13.08 0.68 10.44
C GLY A 229 13.41 1.57 9.23
N PHE A 230 14.53 2.28 9.22
CA PHE A 230 14.99 3.07 8.08
C PHE A 230 16.13 2.40 7.28
N ASP A 231 16.64 1.26 7.74
CA ASP A 231 17.51 0.39 6.93
C ASP A 231 16.65 -0.38 5.92
N PHE A 232 17.23 -0.74 4.80
CA PHE A 232 16.47 -1.37 3.73
C PHE A 232 16.97 -2.78 3.44
N VAL A 233 16.06 -3.75 3.48
CA VAL A 233 16.33 -5.17 3.20
C VAL A 233 15.64 -5.56 1.90
N ALA A 234 16.36 -6.27 1.03
CA ALA A 234 15.82 -6.77 -0.22
C ALA A 234 16.35 -8.17 -0.57
N ARG A 235 15.57 -8.90 -1.36
CA ARG A 235 16.03 -10.08 -2.07
C ARG A 235 16.62 -9.65 -3.41
N TYR A 236 17.92 -9.88 -3.58
CA TYR A 236 18.65 -9.50 -4.77
C TYR A 236 18.39 -10.47 -5.94
N GLY A 237 18.31 -11.76 -5.64
CA GLY A 237 17.96 -12.83 -6.59
C GLY A 237 18.19 -14.20 -5.95
N GLY A 238 17.51 -15.23 -6.40
CA GLY A 238 17.71 -16.60 -5.91
C GLY A 238 17.79 -16.72 -4.38
N ASP A 239 18.97 -16.99 -3.88
CA ASP A 239 19.37 -17.11 -2.49
C ASP A 239 20.18 -15.90 -1.96
N GLU A 240 20.23 -14.82 -2.74
CA GLU A 240 20.97 -13.60 -2.42
C GLU A 240 20.07 -12.51 -1.82
N PHE A 241 20.55 -11.87 -0.77
CA PHE A 241 19.89 -10.75 -0.08
C PHE A 241 20.82 -9.55 0.03
N THR A 242 20.23 -8.38 0.19
CA THR A 242 20.96 -7.13 0.41
C THR A 242 20.41 -6.35 1.59
N VAL A 243 21.29 -5.63 2.28
CA VAL A 243 20.92 -4.67 3.31
C VAL A 243 21.62 -3.34 3.04
N ILE A 244 20.85 -2.28 2.89
CA ILE A 244 21.33 -0.91 2.78
C ILE A 244 21.26 -0.28 4.17
N LEU A 245 22.37 0.25 4.65
CA LEU A 245 22.52 0.88 5.96
C LEU A 245 22.89 2.37 5.76
N PRO A 246 21.90 3.28 5.64
CA PRO A 246 22.16 4.71 5.52
C PRO A 246 22.77 5.28 6.79
N GLU A 247 23.73 6.21 6.64
CA GLU A 247 24.42 6.90 7.75
C GLU A 247 25.16 5.95 8.71
N VAL A 248 25.54 4.77 8.24
CA VAL A 248 26.29 3.76 9.00
C VAL A 248 27.67 3.59 8.39
N SER A 249 28.71 3.79 9.22
CA SER A 249 30.10 3.54 8.82
C SER A 249 30.39 2.05 8.70
N GLU A 250 31.41 1.70 7.93
CA GLU A 250 31.86 0.31 7.77
C GLU A 250 32.09 -0.41 9.10
N HIS A 251 32.77 0.25 10.06
CA HIS A 251 32.99 -0.34 11.38
C HIS A 251 31.67 -0.67 12.11
N ALA A 252 30.68 0.21 12.06
CA ALA A 252 29.37 -0.04 12.66
C ALA A 252 28.59 -1.12 11.90
N ALA A 253 28.69 -1.13 10.56
CA ALA A 253 28.06 -2.14 9.71
C ALA A 253 28.63 -3.54 9.93
N GLN A 254 29.93 -3.66 10.23
CA GLN A 254 30.53 -4.93 10.63
C GLN A 254 29.86 -5.55 11.88
N ALA A 255 29.44 -4.72 12.84
CA ALA A 255 28.70 -5.21 14.00
C ALA A 255 27.31 -5.76 13.60
N VAL A 256 26.62 -5.08 12.68
CA VAL A 256 25.35 -5.55 12.12
C VAL A 256 25.56 -6.87 11.35
N GLY A 257 26.56 -6.94 10.46
CA GLY A 257 26.87 -8.15 9.70
C GLY A 257 27.20 -9.34 10.61
N ARG A 258 28.02 -9.15 11.64
CA ARG A 258 28.32 -10.22 12.62
C ARG A 258 27.09 -10.67 13.40
N ARG A 259 26.18 -9.76 13.71
CA ARG A 259 24.90 -10.09 14.39
C ARG A 259 24.02 -10.92 13.47
N ILE A 260 23.86 -10.53 12.21
CA ILE A 260 23.13 -11.29 11.18
C ILE A 260 23.69 -12.72 11.05
N LEU A 261 25.03 -12.84 10.86
CA LEU A 261 25.67 -14.16 10.78
C LEU A 261 25.34 -15.04 11.99
N ARG A 262 25.47 -14.49 13.19
CA ARG A 262 25.22 -15.22 14.43
C ARG A 262 23.74 -15.62 14.56
N THR A 263 22.83 -14.70 14.29
CA THR A 263 21.39 -14.95 14.40
C THR A 263 20.95 -16.04 13.45
N ILE A 264 21.41 -16.01 12.18
CA ILE A 264 21.05 -17.06 11.21
C ILE A 264 21.70 -18.40 11.58
N ALA A 265 23.01 -18.42 11.92
CA ALA A 265 23.71 -19.66 12.25
C ALA A 265 23.17 -20.36 13.52
N LEU A 266 22.60 -19.60 14.47
CA LEU A 266 22.01 -20.14 15.70
C LEU A 266 20.51 -20.45 15.57
N HIS A 267 19.88 -20.06 14.45
CA HIS A 267 18.48 -20.31 14.26
C HIS A 267 18.21 -21.78 13.92
N GLU A 268 17.27 -22.40 14.64
CA GLU A 268 16.82 -23.77 14.37
C GLU A 268 15.79 -23.75 13.24
N PHE A 269 16.22 -24.17 12.05
CA PHE A 269 15.32 -24.32 10.90
C PHE A 269 14.60 -25.66 10.99
N SER A 270 13.28 -25.61 11.08
CA SER A 270 12.42 -26.80 11.16
C SER A 270 11.13 -26.61 10.35
N SER A 271 10.53 -27.70 9.94
CA SER A 271 9.21 -27.75 9.30
C SER A 271 8.35 -28.84 9.90
N PRO A 272 7.03 -28.90 9.60
CA PRO A 272 6.16 -30.01 10.05
C PRO A 272 6.67 -31.41 9.64
N GLU A 273 7.33 -31.49 8.47
CA GLU A 273 7.85 -32.75 7.92
C GLU A 273 9.28 -33.06 8.40
N TYR A 274 10.08 -32.03 8.68
CA TYR A 274 11.48 -32.15 9.08
C TYR A 274 11.73 -31.36 10.37
N LYS A 275 11.94 -32.07 11.46
CA LYS A 275 12.23 -31.46 12.78
C LYS A 275 13.57 -30.75 12.83
N ASP A 276 14.50 -31.13 11.96
CA ASP A 276 15.84 -30.53 11.85
C ASP A 276 16.29 -30.55 10.39
N ILE A 277 16.42 -29.37 9.81
CA ILE A 277 16.94 -29.16 8.45
C ILE A 277 18.47 -29.09 8.46
N GLY A 278 19.05 -28.92 9.64
CA GLY A 278 20.48 -28.67 9.85
C GLY A 278 20.82 -27.18 9.89
N PRO A 279 22.07 -26.88 10.21
CA PRO A 279 22.53 -25.51 10.30
C PRO A 279 22.53 -24.84 8.92
N ILE A 280 21.87 -23.70 8.83
CA ILE A 280 21.94 -22.81 7.66
C ILE A 280 22.85 -21.66 8.04
N THR A 281 23.81 -21.34 7.17
CA THR A 281 24.71 -20.20 7.34
C THR A 281 24.64 -19.30 6.13
N VAL A 282 25.17 -18.09 6.27
CA VAL A 282 25.27 -17.11 5.19
C VAL A 282 26.68 -16.54 5.12
N THR A 283 27.07 -16.09 3.96
CA THR A 283 28.32 -15.32 3.78
C THR A 283 27.95 -13.88 3.45
N VAL A 284 28.59 -12.92 4.09
CA VAL A 284 28.28 -11.49 4.00
C VAL A 284 29.49 -10.72 3.46
N GLY A 285 29.33 -10.01 2.36
CA GLY A 285 30.27 -9.04 1.84
C GLY A 285 29.86 -7.62 2.20
N ILE A 286 30.81 -6.78 2.58
CA ILE A 286 30.58 -5.37 2.95
C ILE A 286 31.27 -4.44 1.96
N ALA A 287 30.60 -3.34 1.61
CA ALA A 287 31.22 -2.20 0.94
C ALA A 287 30.62 -0.89 1.45
N SER A 288 31.42 0.15 1.55
CA SER A 288 31.03 1.44 2.12
C SER A 288 31.24 2.59 1.13
N PHE A 289 30.24 3.44 1.00
CA PHE A 289 30.31 4.69 0.26
C PHE A 289 30.68 5.85 1.22
N PRO A 290 31.51 6.81 0.83
CA PRO A 290 32.23 6.92 -0.45
C PRO A 290 33.59 6.20 -0.49
N LYS A 291 33.97 5.47 0.57
CA LYS A 291 35.30 4.86 0.73
C LYS A 291 35.67 3.88 -0.38
N ASP A 292 34.73 2.96 -0.71
CA ASP A 292 35.02 1.82 -1.59
C ASP A 292 34.52 2.04 -3.02
N ALA A 293 33.62 3.02 -3.22
CA ALA A 293 32.97 3.29 -4.49
C ALA A 293 32.56 4.76 -4.63
N ALA A 294 32.56 5.27 -5.87
CA ALA A 294 32.03 6.58 -6.21
C ALA A 294 30.56 6.52 -6.67
N GLU A 295 30.09 5.37 -7.15
CA GLU A 295 28.75 5.15 -7.71
C GLU A 295 28.09 3.91 -7.10
N ALA A 296 26.74 3.89 -7.14
CA ALA A 296 25.95 2.79 -6.59
C ALA A 296 26.30 1.41 -7.19
N GLN A 297 26.54 1.35 -8.50
CA GLN A 297 26.91 0.10 -9.17
C GLN A 297 28.29 -0.43 -8.76
N GLU A 298 29.25 0.47 -8.53
CA GLU A 298 30.57 0.08 -8.03
C GLU A 298 30.48 -0.45 -6.60
N LEU A 299 29.60 0.14 -5.77
CA LEU A 299 29.37 -0.30 -4.40
C LEU A 299 28.84 -1.74 -4.38
N VAL A 300 27.85 -2.06 -5.24
CA VAL A 300 27.35 -3.43 -5.41
C VAL A 300 28.47 -4.37 -5.83
N ALA A 301 29.24 -4.02 -6.85
CA ALA A 301 30.34 -4.87 -7.35
C ALA A 301 31.44 -5.09 -6.31
N LYS A 302 31.65 -4.16 -5.38
CA LYS A 302 32.61 -4.31 -4.28
C LYS A 302 32.10 -5.25 -3.19
N ALA A 303 30.82 -5.07 -2.76
CA ALA A 303 30.18 -5.94 -1.79
C ALA A 303 30.08 -7.39 -2.30
N ASP A 304 29.70 -7.57 -3.57
CA ASP A 304 29.62 -8.88 -4.22
C ASP A 304 31.00 -9.59 -4.25
N ARG A 305 32.05 -8.88 -4.66
CA ARG A 305 33.41 -9.44 -4.64
C ARG A 305 33.88 -9.85 -3.25
N ALA A 306 33.55 -9.04 -2.23
CA ALA A 306 33.90 -9.37 -0.85
C ALA A 306 33.15 -10.64 -0.39
N MET A 307 31.85 -10.74 -0.70
CA MET A 307 31.03 -11.94 -0.42
C MET A 307 31.60 -13.20 -1.12
N TYR A 308 31.93 -13.09 -2.41
CA TYR A 308 32.55 -14.20 -3.16
C TYR A 308 33.87 -14.66 -2.58
N ALA A 309 34.72 -13.72 -2.15
CA ALA A 309 35.96 -14.03 -1.44
C ALA A 309 35.73 -14.79 -0.14
N GLY A 310 34.70 -14.38 0.63
CA GLY A 310 34.29 -15.07 1.85
C GLY A 310 33.81 -16.50 1.60
N LYS A 311 33.02 -16.73 0.55
CA LYS A 311 32.61 -18.07 0.14
C LYS A 311 33.80 -18.98 -0.16
N SER A 312 34.83 -18.43 -0.83
CA SER A 312 36.06 -19.16 -1.16
C SER A 312 36.93 -19.42 0.07
N ALA A 313 36.87 -18.57 1.09
CA ALA A 313 37.66 -18.67 2.33
C ALA A 313 37.06 -19.62 3.38
N GLY A 314 35.89 -20.19 3.15
CA GLY A 314 35.30 -21.18 4.08
C GLY A 314 33.84 -20.90 4.47
N LYS A 315 33.19 -19.91 3.90
CA LYS A 315 31.79 -19.53 4.16
C LYS A 315 31.53 -19.08 5.61
N ASN A 316 30.27 -18.79 5.96
CA ASN A 316 29.85 -18.36 7.30
C ASN A 316 30.74 -17.24 7.87
N CYS A 317 31.04 -16.25 7.08
CA CYS A 317 31.97 -15.18 7.42
C CYS A 317 31.52 -13.82 6.88
N LEU A 318 32.12 -12.78 7.44
CA LEU A 318 31.98 -11.38 7.07
C LEU A 318 33.28 -10.92 6.39
N CYS A 319 33.19 -10.34 5.19
CA CYS A 319 34.30 -9.91 4.38
C CYS A 319 34.17 -8.45 3.91
#